data_9877d571d4aa8e4fd2073e6f9170c8d7
#
_entry.id   9877d571d4aa8e4fd2073e6f9170c8d7
#
_cell.length_a   1.000
_cell.length_b   1.000
_cell.length_c   1.000
_cell.angle_alpha   90.00
_cell.angle_beta   90.00
_cell.angle_gamma   90.00
#
_symmetry.space_group_name_H-M   'P 1'
#
loop_
_entity.id
_entity.type
_entity.pdbx_description
1 polymer ?
#
loop_
_entity_poly.entity_id
_entity_poly.type
_entity_poly.pdbx_seq_one_letter_code
_entity_poly.pdbx_strand_id
1 'polypeptide(L)'
;MKTTDIYGLPYIEADDLVSAAPAQFKTMAEGIETALAEVDSRNTPAGVKPVIATTLEALAAQTGVTGQTGYVTADPTESNNGPYYWDGTAWLPYATGAMLDALSSRVASTVQTLAVYALLGAITVTRSANVVTVHVEAYYNTVWSMNVGDTRKLLDDGKLPSPATTLIFPAIVNGQGSWNRHITAHVTDKGGLKITARTDVGFNANEKMGFSLTYVAKE
;
A
#
# COMPACT_ATOMS: atom_id res chain seq x y z
N MET A 1 -5.69 -25.84 -58.77
CA MET A 1 -5.35 -24.85 -57.75
C MET A 1 -5.17 -25.57 -56.41
N LYS A 2 -4.06 -25.39 -55.76
CA LYS A 2 -3.77 -25.93 -54.40
C LYS A 2 -3.92 -24.89 -53.34
N THR A 3 -3.79 -25.28 -52.08
CA THR A 3 -3.84 -24.38 -50.93
C THR A 3 -2.57 -24.52 -50.13
N THR A 4 -2.19 -23.44 -49.43
CA THR A 4 -1.06 -23.43 -48.49
C THR A 4 -1.39 -24.24 -47.22
N ASP A 5 -0.38 -24.89 -46.63
CA ASP A 5 -0.56 -25.86 -45.53
C ASP A 5 -1.03 -25.19 -44.21
N ILE A 6 -0.67 -23.95 -43.99
CA ILE A 6 -0.94 -23.25 -42.69
C ILE A 6 -2.26 -22.48 -42.72
N TYR A 7 -2.46 -21.67 -43.76
CA TYR A 7 -3.63 -20.77 -43.85
C TYR A 7 -4.66 -21.19 -44.88
N GLY A 8 -4.43 -22.29 -45.62
CA GLY A 8 -5.34 -22.77 -46.63
C GLY A 8 -5.55 -21.81 -47.82
N LEU A 9 -4.63 -20.85 -48.03
CA LEU A 9 -4.75 -19.85 -49.06
C LEU A 9 -4.56 -20.52 -50.44
N PRO A 10 -5.49 -20.31 -51.37
CA PRO A 10 -5.39 -20.90 -52.72
C PRO A 10 -4.26 -20.27 -53.51
N TYR A 11 -3.55 -21.09 -54.30
CA TYR A 11 -2.51 -20.62 -55.23
C TYR A 11 -2.57 -21.37 -56.57
N ILE A 12 -2.02 -20.74 -57.60
CA ILE A 12 -1.99 -21.24 -58.97
C ILE A 12 -0.74 -22.10 -59.16
N GLU A 13 -0.89 -23.26 -59.85
CA GLU A 13 0.21 -24.13 -60.26
C GLU A 13 0.47 -24.05 -61.78
N ALA A 14 1.62 -24.57 -62.18
CA ALA A 14 2.05 -24.54 -63.61
C ALA A 14 1.10 -25.29 -64.55
N ASP A 15 0.37 -26.27 -64.04
CA ASP A 15 -0.58 -27.08 -64.82
C ASP A 15 -2.00 -26.48 -64.87
N ASP A 16 -2.24 -25.36 -64.20
CA ASP A 16 -3.52 -24.67 -64.27
C ASP A 16 -3.70 -23.94 -65.58
N LEU A 17 -4.91 -24.05 -66.17
CA LEU A 17 -5.23 -23.42 -67.45
C LEU A 17 -5.16 -21.90 -67.36
N VAL A 18 -4.44 -21.24 -68.25
CA VAL A 18 -4.32 -19.77 -68.32
C VAL A 18 -5.67 -19.08 -68.46
N SER A 19 -6.67 -19.71 -69.12
CA SER A 19 -8.03 -19.17 -69.15
C SER A 19 -8.76 -19.12 -67.83
N ALA A 20 -8.34 -19.94 -66.87
CA ALA A 20 -8.89 -19.92 -65.46
C ALA A 20 -8.16 -18.97 -64.54
N ALA A 21 -7.02 -18.41 -64.90
CA ALA A 21 -6.19 -17.54 -64.06
C ALA A 21 -6.94 -16.37 -63.52
N PRO A 22 -7.80 -15.60 -64.16
CA PRO A 22 -8.54 -14.50 -63.59
C PRO A 22 -9.45 -14.91 -62.41
N ALA A 23 -10.14 -16.06 -62.55
CA ALA A 23 -10.98 -16.61 -61.50
C ALA A 23 -10.15 -17.11 -60.29
N GLN A 24 -9.00 -17.73 -60.59
CA GLN A 24 -8.08 -18.23 -59.56
C GLN A 24 -7.42 -17.08 -58.77
N PHE A 25 -7.01 -16.01 -59.45
CA PHE A 25 -6.51 -14.79 -58.76
C PHE A 25 -7.58 -14.13 -57.90
N LYS A 26 -8.83 -14.08 -58.38
CA LYS A 26 -9.94 -13.57 -57.58
C LYS A 26 -10.15 -14.41 -56.33
N THR A 27 -10.21 -15.72 -56.42
CA THR A 27 -10.38 -16.63 -55.28
C THR A 27 -9.22 -16.50 -54.29
N MET A 28 -7.99 -16.33 -54.77
CA MET A 28 -6.82 -16.09 -53.92
C MET A 28 -6.95 -14.74 -53.16
N ALA A 29 -7.33 -13.68 -53.84
CA ALA A 29 -7.51 -12.37 -53.23
C ALA A 29 -8.61 -12.38 -52.15
N GLU A 30 -9.75 -12.99 -52.48
CA GLU A 30 -10.89 -13.15 -51.52
C GLU A 30 -10.50 -14.02 -50.32
N GLY A 31 -9.66 -15.06 -50.50
CA GLY A 31 -9.13 -15.89 -49.42
C GLY A 31 -8.20 -15.12 -48.51
N ILE A 32 -7.32 -14.29 -49.09
CA ILE A 32 -6.42 -13.41 -48.32
C ILE A 32 -7.23 -12.37 -47.53
N GLU A 33 -8.21 -11.74 -48.18
CA GLU A 33 -9.09 -10.74 -47.53
C GLU A 33 -9.86 -11.36 -46.36
N THR A 34 -10.41 -12.57 -46.53
CA THR A 34 -11.09 -13.32 -45.48
C THR A 34 -10.15 -13.63 -44.31
N ALA A 35 -8.93 -14.11 -44.59
CA ALA A 35 -7.95 -14.41 -43.55
C ALA A 35 -7.50 -13.15 -42.77
N LEU A 36 -7.31 -12.03 -43.47
CA LEU A 36 -6.99 -10.75 -42.84
C LEU A 36 -8.17 -10.24 -41.97
N ALA A 37 -9.39 -10.32 -42.47
CA ALA A 37 -10.59 -9.94 -41.70
C ALA A 37 -10.74 -10.79 -40.45
N GLU A 38 -10.43 -12.10 -40.52
CA GLU A 38 -10.44 -12.98 -39.33
C GLU A 38 -9.38 -12.56 -38.30
N VAL A 39 -8.19 -12.19 -38.73
CA VAL A 39 -7.14 -11.66 -37.83
C VAL A 39 -7.56 -10.33 -37.21
N ASP A 40 -8.14 -9.43 -38.01
CA ASP A 40 -8.59 -8.12 -37.53
C ASP A 40 -9.83 -8.20 -36.61
N SER A 41 -10.67 -9.24 -36.83
CA SER A 41 -11.90 -9.45 -36.03
C SER A 41 -11.69 -10.13 -34.66
N ARG A 42 -10.46 -10.45 -34.30
CA ARG A 42 -10.16 -11.07 -32.98
C ARG A 42 -10.49 -10.15 -31.82
N ASN A 43 -11.72 -10.22 -31.40
CA ASN A 43 -12.29 -9.44 -30.29
C ASN A 43 -12.01 -10.08 -28.92
N THR A 44 -10.83 -10.66 -28.75
CA THR A 44 -10.39 -11.25 -27.48
C THR A 44 -9.10 -10.58 -27.00
N PRO A 45 -8.85 -10.49 -25.71
CA PRO A 45 -7.61 -9.89 -25.17
C PRO A 45 -6.33 -10.48 -25.78
N ALA A 46 -6.36 -11.76 -26.15
CA ALA A 46 -5.21 -12.45 -26.75
C ALA A 46 -4.93 -12.03 -28.22
N GLY A 47 -5.95 -11.51 -28.94
CA GLY A 47 -5.83 -11.12 -30.34
C GLY A 47 -5.80 -9.63 -30.60
N VAL A 48 -6.17 -8.83 -29.63
CA VAL A 48 -6.25 -7.36 -29.74
C VAL A 48 -4.91 -6.73 -29.41
N LYS A 49 -4.43 -5.86 -30.30
CA LYS A 49 -3.17 -5.11 -30.07
C LYS A 49 -3.29 -4.19 -28.87
N PRO A 50 -2.21 -3.98 -28.11
CA PRO A 50 -2.18 -2.96 -27.08
C PRO A 50 -2.48 -1.56 -27.64
N VAL A 51 -3.26 -0.77 -26.92
CA VAL A 51 -3.50 0.63 -27.26
C VAL A 51 -2.37 1.48 -26.66
N ILE A 52 -1.66 2.24 -27.49
CA ILE A 52 -0.61 3.15 -27.04
C ILE A 52 -1.12 4.57 -27.23
N ALA A 53 -1.18 5.34 -26.14
CA ALA A 53 -1.57 6.74 -26.12
C ALA A 53 -0.48 7.59 -25.45
N THR A 54 -0.39 8.86 -25.82
CA THR A 54 0.55 9.80 -25.19
C THR A 54 0.04 10.28 -23.85
N THR A 55 -1.29 10.47 -23.70
CA THR A 55 -1.91 10.97 -22.45
C THR A 55 -3.04 10.06 -22.01
N LEU A 56 -3.43 10.15 -20.74
CA LEU A 56 -4.58 9.43 -20.19
C LEU A 56 -5.89 9.86 -20.87
N GLU A 57 -6.03 11.14 -21.21
CA GLU A 57 -7.20 11.63 -21.95
C GLU A 57 -7.29 11.00 -23.35
N ALA A 58 -6.16 10.88 -24.05
CA ALA A 58 -6.11 10.22 -25.37
C ALA A 58 -6.40 8.72 -25.27
N LEU A 59 -6.01 8.05 -24.18
CA LEU A 59 -6.35 6.67 -23.93
C LEU A 59 -7.85 6.53 -23.60
N ALA A 60 -8.39 7.39 -22.75
CA ALA A 60 -9.78 7.37 -22.33
C ALA A 60 -10.77 7.63 -23.49
N ALA A 61 -10.34 8.33 -24.55
CA ALA A 61 -11.13 8.55 -25.75
C ALA A 61 -11.27 7.28 -26.63
N GLN A 62 -10.52 6.21 -26.34
CA GLN A 62 -10.55 4.95 -27.07
C GLN A 62 -11.33 3.88 -26.33
N THR A 63 -12.26 3.22 -27.02
CA THR A 63 -12.97 2.06 -26.48
C THR A 63 -12.12 0.81 -26.69
N GLY A 64 -11.89 0.05 -25.64
CA GLY A 64 -11.14 -1.19 -25.67
C GLY A 64 -12.05 -2.44 -25.72
N VAL A 65 -11.41 -3.59 -25.81
CA VAL A 65 -12.02 -4.90 -25.56
C VAL A 65 -11.71 -5.32 -24.13
N THR A 66 -12.67 -5.90 -23.42
CA THR A 66 -12.46 -6.33 -22.02
C THR A 66 -11.19 -7.16 -21.86
N GLY A 67 -10.29 -6.70 -21.00
CA GLY A 67 -8.97 -7.28 -20.77
C GLY A 67 -7.87 -6.79 -21.73
N GLN A 68 -8.19 -5.94 -22.71
CA GLN A 68 -7.19 -5.33 -23.59
C GLN A 68 -6.23 -4.44 -22.78
N THR A 69 -4.95 -4.52 -23.12
CA THR A 69 -3.90 -3.69 -22.50
C THR A 69 -3.81 -2.33 -23.20
N GLY A 70 -3.69 -1.25 -22.41
CA GLY A 70 -3.36 0.08 -22.87
C GLY A 70 -2.06 0.59 -22.24
N TYR A 71 -1.45 1.60 -22.85
CA TYR A 71 -0.24 2.23 -22.31
C TYR A 71 -0.31 3.74 -22.49
N VAL A 72 -0.03 4.49 -21.42
CA VAL A 72 0.16 5.94 -21.45
C VAL A 72 1.67 6.22 -21.34
N THR A 73 2.22 6.99 -22.28
CA THR A 73 3.68 7.11 -22.44
C THR A 73 4.26 8.47 -22.05
N ALA A 74 3.48 9.57 -22.13
CA ALA A 74 3.99 10.92 -21.98
C ALA A 74 2.90 11.90 -21.46
N ASP A 75 2.12 11.48 -20.46
CA ASP A 75 1.18 12.39 -19.80
C ASP A 75 1.95 13.41 -18.94
N PRO A 76 1.55 14.70 -18.96
CA PRO A 76 2.16 15.72 -18.10
C PRO A 76 2.09 15.39 -16.60
N THR A 77 1.08 14.66 -16.18
CA THR A 77 0.96 14.12 -14.82
C THR A 77 1.65 12.76 -14.76
N GLU A 78 2.83 12.72 -14.17
CA GLU A 78 3.70 11.53 -14.16
C GLU A 78 2.99 10.25 -13.65
N SER A 79 2.11 10.39 -12.67
CA SER A 79 1.33 9.26 -12.12
C SER A 79 0.35 8.63 -13.10
N ASN A 80 0.04 9.30 -14.20
CA ASN A 80 -0.82 8.78 -15.26
C ASN A 80 -0.05 7.91 -16.26
N ASN A 81 1.28 7.97 -16.26
CA ASN A 81 2.11 7.18 -17.17
C ASN A 81 2.22 5.72 -16.70
N GLY A 82 2.02 4.79 -17.62
CA GLY A 82 2.14 3.37 -17.33
C GLY A 82 1.09 2.51 -17.99
N PRO A 83 1.00 1.24 -17.58
CA PRO A 83 0.08 0.27 -18.18
C PRO A 83 -1.33 0.40 -17.60
N TYR A 84 -2.31 0.16 -18.48
CA TYR A 84 -3.74 0.14 -18.20
C TYR A 84 -4.38 -1.12 -18.78
N TYR A 85 -5.56 -1.48 -18.30
CA TYR A 85 -6.41 -2.49 -18.90
C TYR A 85 -7.84 -1.96 -19.06
N TRP A 86 -8.54 -2.44 -20.09
CA TRP A 86 -9.95 -2.13 -20.29
C TRP A 86 -10.82 -3.10 -19.49
N ASP A 87 -11.66 -2.61 -18.59
CA ASP A 87 -12.54 -3.43 -17.74
C ASP A 87 -13.89 -3.79 -18.40
N GLY A 88 -14.15 -3.23 -19.60
CA GLY A 88 -15.41 -3.30 -20.31
C GLY A 88 -16.13 -1.94 -20.39
N THR A 89 -15.74 -0.96 -19.57
CA THR A 89 -16.34 0.37 -19.47
C THR A 89 -15.33 1.50 -19.48
N ALA A 90 -14.13 1.27 -18.90
CA ALA A 90 -13.08 2.27 -18.73
C ALA A 90 -11.68 1.65 -18.74
N TRP A 91 -10.67 2.49 -18.99
CA TRP A 91 -9.26 2.14 -18.79
C TRP A 91 -8.87 2.31 -17.33
N LEU A 92 -8.50 1.22 -16.67
CA LEU A 92 -8.04 1.20 -15.29
C LEU A 92 -6.53 0.94 -15.21
N PRO A 93 -5.79 1.66 -14.36
CA PRO A 93 -4.36 1.45 -14.23
C PRO A 93 -4.04 0.11 -13.58
N TYR A 94 -3.01 -0.57 -14.06
CA TYR A 94 -2.36 -1.64 -13.30
C TYR A 94 -1.64 -1.06 -12.08
N ALA A 95 -1.40 -1.89 -11.06
CA ALA A 95 -0.56 -1.50 -9.94
C ALA A 95 0.86 -1.17 -10.45
N THR A 96 1.26 0.09 -10.32
CA THR A 96 2.60 0.55 -10.71
C THR A 96 3.57 0.44 -9.55
N GLY A 97 4.88 0.47 -9.83
CA GLY A 97 5.92 0.57 -8.80
C GLY A 97 5.69 1.77 -7.88
N ALA A 98 5.30 2.92 -8.43
CA ALA A 98 5.00 4.12 -7.64
C ALA A 98 3.81 3.93 -6.67
N MET A 99 2.76 3.21 -7.08
CA MET A 99 1.64 2.86 -6.19
C MET A 99 2.09 1.92 -5.07
N LEU A 100 2.95 0.95 -5.39
CA LEU A 100 3.51 0.03 -4.41
C LEU A 100 4.44 0.74 -3.43
N ASP A 101 5.27 1.68 -3.89
CA ASP A 101 6.15 2.51 -3.06
C ASP A 101 5.33 3.42 -2.15
N ALA A 102 4.26 4.02 -2.66
CA ALA A 102 3.34 4.83 -1.85
C ALA A 102 2.67 3.99 -0.75
N LEU A 103 2.21 2.77 -1.09
CA LEU A 103 1.65 1.84 -0.10
C LEU A 103 2.71 1.40 0.92
N SER A 104 3.91 1.05 0.46
CA SER A 104 5.04 0.67 1.31
C SER A 104 5.41 1.80 2.28
N SER A 105 5.44 3.04 1.81
CA SER A 105 5.71 4.22 2.65
C SER A 105 4.62 4.44 3.72
N ARG A 106 3.35 4.16 3.39
CA ARG A 106 2.23 4.27 4.34
C ARG A 106 2.26 3.22 5.43
N VAL A 107 2.80 2.03 5.15
CA VAL A 107 2.91 0.92 6.13
C VAL A 107 4.30 0.82 6.75
N ALA A 108 5.26 1.63 6.31
CA ALA A 108 6.61 1.66 6.85
C ALA A 108 6.59 1.93 8.35
N SER A 109 7.36 1.15 9.08
CA SER A 109 7.51 1.31 10.52
C SER A 109 8.58 2.35 10.82
N THR A 110 8.25 3.33 11.66
CA THR A 110 9.21 4.31 12.19
C THR A 110 9.46 4.06 13.66
N VAL A 111 10.71 4.19 14.10
CA VAL A 111 11.10 4.07 15.50
C VAL A 111 11.70 5.39 15.96
N GLN A 112 11.19 5.92 17.06
CA GLN A 112 11.67 7.14 17.69
C GLN A 112 11.96 6.88 19.17
N THR A 113 13.09 7.39 19.66
CA THR A 113 13.41 7.37 21.10
C THR A 113 13.25 8.76 21.68
N LEU A 114 12.47 8.88 22.74
CA LEU A 114 12.17 10.13 23.43
C LEU A 114 12.72 10.08 24.87
N ALA A 115 13.19 11.21 25.36
CA ALA A 115 13.55 11.35 26.76
C ALA A 115 12.29 11.41 27.63
N VAL A 116 12.34 10.79 28.80
CA VAL A 116 11.28 10.84 29.81
C VAL A 116 11.31 12.19 30.54
N TYR A 117 10.13 12.81 30.71
CA TYR A 117 10.04 14.06 31.44
C TYR A 117 10.38 13.86 32.94
N ALA A 118 11.34 14.64 33.42
CA ALA A 118 11.77 14.65 34.84
C ALA A 118 12.21 13.27 35.42
N LEU A 119 12.43 12.27 34.59
CA LEU A 119 12.95 10.95 34.93
C LEU A 119 14.17 10.62 34.01
N LEU A 120 14.93 9.63 34.43
CA LEU A 120 15.97 9.01 33.58
C LEU A 120 15.36 7.85 32.79
N GLY A 121 16.01 7.48 31.70
CA GLY A 121 15.56 6.39 30.82
C GLY A 121 15.05 6.90 29.47
N ALA A 122 14.30 6.08 28.78
CA ALA A 122 13.82 6.37 27.44
C ALA A 122 12.40 5.86 27.20
N ILE A 123 11.72 6.50 26.26
CA ILE A 123 10.47 6.04 25.70
C ILE A 123 10.70 5.74 24.23
N THR A 124 10.55 4.47 23.85
CA THR A 124 10.64 4.04 22.45
C THR A 124 9.24 4.03 21.86
N VAL A 125 9.07 4.76 20.77
CA VAL A 125 7.81 4.85 20.04
C VAL A 125 8.00 4.20 18.69
N THR A 126 7.25 3.16 18.41
CA THR A 126 7.17 2.52 17.08
C THR A 126 5.82 2.86 16.46
N ARG A 127 5.84 3.41 15.26
CA ARG A 127 4.63 3.69 14.48
C ARG A 127 4.66 2.93 13.17
N SER A 128 3.56 2.22 12.86
CA SER A 128 3.33 1.60 11.56
C SER A 128 1.92 1.99 11.10
N ALA A 129 1.82 2.75 10.04
CA ALA A 129 0.60 3.45 9.65
C ALA A 129 0.02 4.24 10.84
N ASN A 130 -1.20 3.91 11.27
CA ASN A 130 -1.85 4.56 12.42
C ASN A 130 -1.68 3.80 13.74
N VAL A 131 -1.03 2.63 13.72
CA VAL A 131 -0.76 1.86 14.94
C VAL A 131 0.51 2.38 15.60
N VAL A 132 0.39 2.76 16.86
CA VAL A 132 1.48 3.30 17.68
C VAL A 132 1.70 2.38 18.87
N THR A 133 2.92 1.87 19.02
CA THR A 133 3.36 1.14 20.20
C THR A 133 4.36 2.00 20.97
N VAL A 134 4.10 2.18 22.25
CA VAL A 134 4.94 2.95 23.16
C VAL A 134 5.52 2.00 24.21
N HIS A 135 6.82 1.91 24.26
CA HIS A 135 7.54 1.18 25.30
C HIS A 135 8.24 2.19 26.21
N VAL A 136 7.97 2.12 27.50
CA VAL A 136 8.52 3.01 28.52
C VAL A 136 9.53 2.27 29.37
N GLU A 137 10.74 2.81 29.49
CA GLU A 137 11.69 2.48 30.55
C GLU A 137 12.08 3.77 31.26
N ALA A 138 11.67 3.91 32.49
CA ALA A 138 11.92 5.11 33.29
C ALA A 138 12.41 4.77 34.70
N TYR A 139 13.30 5.58 35.24
CA TYR A 139 13.84 5.41 36.59
C TYR A 139 14.32 6.75 37.18
N TYR A 140 14.51 6.80 38.47
CA TYR A 140 15.23 7.86 39.17
C TYR A 140 16.56 7.33 39.74
N ASN A 141 17.53 8.20 39.89
CA ASN A 141 18.76 7.89 40.62
C ASN A 141 18.60 7.92 42.15
N THR A 142 17.41 8.31 42.65
CA THR A 142 17.04 8.32 44.07
C THR A 142 15.76 7.54 44.29
N VAL A 143 15.48 7.16 45.55
CA VAL A 143 14.20 6.55 45.92
C VAL A 143 13.06 7.52 45.63
N TRP A 144 11.98 7.03 45.02
CA TRP A 144 10.79 7.83 44.76
C TRP A 144 9.50 7.03 44.95
N SER A 145 8.41 7.73 45.20
CA SER A 145 7.11 7.11 45.41
C SER A 145 5.97 7.95 44.81
N MET A 146 4.82 7.33 44.66
CA MET A 146 3.53 7.94 44.32
C MET A 146 2.48 7.32 45.24
N ASN A 147 1.64 8.14 45.89
CA ASN A 147 0.47 7.69 46.60
C ASN A 147 -0.68 7.40 45.65
N VAL A 148 -1.69 6.67 46.12
CA VAL A 148 -2.90 6.42 45.30
C VAL A 148 -3.49 7.74 44.82
N GLY A 149 -3.72 7.82 43.53
CA GLY A 149 -4.26 9.02 42.86
C GLY A 149 -3.22 10.01 42.35
N ASP A 150 -1.96 9.93 42.80
CA ASP A 150 -0.90 10.77 42.25
C ASP A 150 -0.71 10.57 40.78
N THR A 151 -0.52 11.65 40.04
CA THR A 151 -0.27 11.63 38.58
C THR A 151 1.10 12.22 38.26
N ARG A 152 1.87 11.54 37.43
CA ARG A 152 3.14 12.03 36.90
C ARG A 152 3.10 12.06 35.37
N LYS A 153 3.60 13.16 34.85
CA LYS A 153 3.81 13.32 33.43
C LYS A 153 5.11 12.60 33.00
N LEU A 154 5.06 11.83 31.94
CA LEU A 154 6.21 11.18 31.32
C LEU A 154 6.62 11.84 30.00
N LEU A 155 5.66 12.37 29.23
CA LEU A 155 5.89 13.15 28.02
C LEU A 155 4.94 14.35 27.96
N ASP A 156 5.43 15.47 27.44
CA ASP A 156 4.61 16.62 27.11
C ASP A 156 3.66 16.32 25.94
N ASP A 157 2.59 17.09 25.84
CA ASP A 157 1.69 17.04 24.69
C ASP A 157 2.45 17.31 23.38
N GLY A 158 2.03 16.67 22.30
CA GLY A 158 2.65 16.75 20.97
C GLY A 158 3.88 15.87 20.78
N LYS A 159 4.28 15.06 21.75
CA LYS A 159 5.43 14.15 21.63
C LYS A 159 5.07 12.78 21.05
N LEU A 160 3.82 12.35 21.19
CA LEU A 160 3.28 11.13 20.61
C LEU A 160 2.27 11.46 19.52
N PRO A 161 2.08 10.59 18.52
CA PRO A 161 0.92 10.66 17.63
C PRO A 161 -0.38 10.68 18.45
N SER A 162 -1.25 11.65 18.18
CA SER A 162 -2.43 11.88 19.01
C SER A 162 -3.54 10.84 18.73
N PRO A 163 -4.13 10.19 19.75
CA PRO A 163 -5.37 9.42 19.55
C PRO A 163 -6.57 10.36 19.40
N ALA A 164 -7.71 9.84 18.97
CA ALA A 164 -8.95 10.63 18.82
C ALA A 164 -9.47 11.16 20.16
N THR A 165 -9.27 10.39 21.24
CA THR A 165 -9.63 10.73 22.61
C THR A 165 -8.52 10.32 23.56
N THR A 166 -8.50 10.86 24.77
CA THR A 166 -7.58 10.37 25.82
C THR A 166 -7.84 8.90 26.10
N LEU A 167 -6.80 8.08 25.97
CA LEU A 167 -6.84 6.63 26.20
C LEU A 167 -6.24 6.30 27.56
N ILE A 168 -6.83 5.32 28.25
CA ILE A 168 -6.40 4.88 29.59
C ILE A 168 -6.08 3.39 29.52
N PHE A 169 -4.85 3.04 29.86
CA PHE A 169 -4.33 1.69 29.85
C PHE A 169 -3.99 1.27 31.30
N PRO A 170 -4.56 0.19 31.82
CA PRO A 170 -4.05 -0.41 33.05
C PRO A 170 -2.66 -1.00 32.79
N ALA A 171 -1.72 -0.78 33.67
CA ALA A 171 -0.39 -1.35 33.58
C ALA A 171 0.09 -1.82 34.96
N ILE A 172 0.80 -2.93 34.95
CA ILE A 172 1.54 -3.42 36.12
C ILE A 172 3.00 -3.06 35.86
N VAL A 173 3.60 -2.36 36.80
CA VAL A 173 4.98 -1.92 36.70
C VAL A 173 5.88 -2.93 37.37
N ASN A 174 6.80 -3.48 36.63
CA ASN A 174 7.83 -4.36 37.19
C ASN A 174 8.85 -3.51 37.99
N GLY A 175 9.10 -3.90 39.22
CA GLY A 175 10.16 -3.38 40.06
C GLY A 175 10.70 -4.50 40.93
N GLN A 176 11.90 -4.34 41.47
CA GLN A 176 12.45 -5.28 42.45
C GLN A 176 11.71 -5.11 43.79
N GLY A 177 10.88 -6.10 44.18
CA GLY A 177 10.17 -6.12 45.46
C GLY A 177 8.75 -6.69 45.34
N SER A 178 8.20 -7.15 46.47
CA SER A 178 6.98 -7.93 46.59
C SER A 178 5.66 -7.15 46.40
N TRP A 179 5.66 -5.98 45.81
CA TRP A 179 4.49 -5.11 45.73
C TRP A 179 3.91 -5.12 44.30
N ASN A 180 2.63 -5.50 44.17
CA ASN A 180 1.86 -5.30 42.95
C ASN A 180 1.67 -3.79 42.73
N ARG A 181 2.46 -3.22 41.85
CA ARG A 181 2.43 -1.80 41.53
C ARG A 181 1.49 -1.56 40.36
N HIS A 182 0.27 -1.19 40.67
CA HIS A 182 -0.75 -0.90 39.67
C HIS A 182 -0.76 0.59 39.34
N ILE A 183 -0.57 0.89 38.08
CA ILE A 183 -0.72 2.24 37.52
C ILE A 183 -1.75 2.23 36.38
N THR A 184 -2.25 3.39 36.02
CA THR A 184 -2.86 3.62 34.72
C THR A 184 -1.98 4.55 33.92
N ALA A 185 -1.68 4.16 32.69
CA ALA A 185 -1.04 5.02 31.69
C ALA A 185 -2.12 5.72 30.86
N HIS A 186 -1.97 7.02 30.67
CA HIS A 186 -2.90 7.85 29.90
C HIS A 186 -2.17 8.45 28.72
N VAL A 187 -2.59 8.12 27.50
CA VAL A 187 -2.20 8.84 26.28
C VAL A 187 -3.24 9.93 26.06
N THR A 188 -2.83 11.18 26.13
CA THR A 188 -3.76 12.31 25.97
C THR A 188 -4.18 12.47 24.52
N ASP A 189 -5.34 13.05 24.27
CA ASP A 189 -5.82 13.43 22.93
C ASP A 189 -4.93 14.46 22.22
N LYS A 190 -3.97 15.03 22.93
CA LYS A 190 -2.93 15.93 22.44
C LYS A 190 -1.57 15.25 22.25
N GLY A 191 -1.47 13.93 22.46
CA GLY A 191 -0.22 13.18 22.30
C GLY A 191 0.79 13.36 23.44
N GLY A 192 0.32 13.57 24.65
CA GLY A 192 1.12 13.49 25.86
C GLY A 192 1.00 12.11 26.53
N LEU A 193 1.92 11.79 27.45
CA LEU A 193 1.88 10.57 28.25
C LEU A 193 2.00 10.90 29.74
N LYS A 194 1.08 10.39 30.53
CA LYS A 194 1.11 10.48 31.99
C LYS A 194 0.74 9.15 32.65
N ILE A 195 1.17 8.94 33.87
CA ILE A 195 0.80 7.78 34.69
C ILE A 195 0.08 8.24 35.93
N THR A 196 -0.87 7.44 36.42
CA THR A 196 -1.57 7.66 37.71
C THR A 196 -1.45 6.40 38.56
N ALA A 197 -1.03 6.55 39.80
CA ALA A 197 -0.93 5.43 40.73
C ALA A 197 -2.32 4.94 41.16
N ARG A 198 -2.54 3.63 41.14
CA ARG A 198 -3.76 2.95 41.59
C ARG A 198 -3.57 2.24 42.93
N THR A 199 -2.33 2.01 43.30
CA THR A 199 -1.89 1.59 44.64
C THR A 199 -0.74 2.51 45.02
N ASP A 200 -0.34 2.52 46.26
CA ASP A 200 0.91 3.18 46.64
C ASP A 200 2.06 2.49 45.93
N VAL A 201 2.87 3.26 45.25
CA VAL A 201 3.97 2.77 44.41
C VAL A 201 5.27 3.37 44.91
N GLY A 202 6.23 2.53 45.26
CA GLY A 202 7.57 2.95 45.59
C GLY A 202 8.62 2.28 44.74
N PHE A 203 9.69 2.99 44.42
CA PHE A 203 10.83 2.51 43.65
C PHE A 203 12.12 2.84 44.37
N ASN A 204 13.05 1.89 44.40
CA ASN A 204 14.40 2.13 44.87
C ASN A 204 15.17 3.00 43.90
N ALA A 205 16.32 3.55 44.37
CA ALA A 205 17.22 4.26 43.48
C ALA A 205 17.65 3.37 42.28
N ASN A 206 17.61 3.90 41.05
CA ASN A 206 17.90 3.22 39.82
C ASN A 206 16.98 2.03 39.48
N GLU A 207 15.90 1.81 40.19
CA GLU A 207 14.90 0.80 39.88
C GLU A 207 14.07 1.25 38.68
N LYS A 208 14.07 0.41 37.60
CA LYS A 208 13.36 0.71 36.36
C LYS A 208 11.87 0.42 36.47
N MET A 209 11.07 1.36 36.03
CA MET A 209 9.66 1.18 35.70
C MET A 209 9.55 0.88 34.20
N GLY A 210 8.98 -0.28 33.85
CA GLY A 210 8.77 -0.66 32.46
C GLY A 210 7.32 -1.04 32.19
N PHE A 211 6.77 -0.53 31.09
CA PHE A 211 5.48 -0.96 30.53
C PHE A 211 5.39 -0.65 29.04
N SER A 212 4.46 -1.32 28.37
CA SER A 212 4.17 -1.06 26.96
C SER A 212 2.67 -0.86 26.77
N LEU A 213 2.32 -0.05 25.79
CA LEU A 213 0.95 0.14 25.34
C LEU A 213 0.89 0.30 23.83
N THR A 214 -0.26 -0.06 23.25
CA THR A 214 -0.48 0.09 21.79
C THR A 214 -1.84 0.73 21.58
N TYR A 215 -1.91 1.67 20.63
CA TYR A 215 -3.15 2.38 20.29
C TYR A 215 -3.16 2.78 18.82
N VAL A 216 -4.33 3.23 18.34
CA VAL A 216 -4.50 3.81 17.02
C VAL A 216 -4.50 5.33 17.14
N ALA A 217 -3.59 5.99 16.46
CA ALA A 217 -3.55 7.44 16.34
C ALA A 217 -4.59 7.92 15.32
N LYS A 218 -5.10 9.14 15.50
CA LYS A 218 -5.88 9.81 14.46
C LYS A 218 -4.98 10.16 13.27
N GLU A 219 -5.57 10.20 12.09
CA GLU A 219 -4.92 10.66 10.86
C GLU A 219 -4.58 12.16 10.92
#